data_289e79fb1a3de2e52c215b0c930148a9
#
_entry.id   289e79fb1a3de2e52c215b0c930148a9
#
_cell.length_a   1.000
_cell.length_b   1.000
_cell.length_c   1.000
_cell.angle_alpha   90.00
_cell.angle_beta   90.00
_cell.angle_gamma   90.00
#
_symmetry.space_group_name_H-M   'P 1'
#
loop_
_entity.id
_entity.type
_entity.pdbx_description
1 polymer ?
#
loop_
_entity_poly.entity_id
_entity_poly.type
_entity_poly.pdbx_seq_one_letter_code
_entity_poly.pdbx_strand_id
1 'polypeptide(L)'
;MGSSLYARVLRAGMVACVLAWFAPADLKAEALRLSGSTDFLHRSAEPFGLPASSLAGGGLRDKWLGVQRRLDDEMVQIALCDGDRERCVSPAALKFLEIVDAARLREGRARLGVINRAINLAIRPMSDFLQHGQVDVWTPPLATLATGRGDCEDYAIAKFLALRFAGIPGDDLRIVVVHDRIHGEDHAVTAARLDGHWLLLDNRRMAMVEDADVRNYQPTFAIDGEGVRRYEAVPIPSIEDRLLVSRAATHSGIEAAPM
;
A
#
# COMPACT_ATOMS: atom_id res chain seq x y z
N MET A 1 -20.07 61.70 28.02
CA MET A 1 -20.61 62.75 27.15
C MET A 1 -20.69 62.08 25.79
N GLY A 2 -21.78 61.76 25.21
CA GLY A 2 -23.14 62.14 25.04
C GLY A 2 -23.59 61.36 23.86
N SER A 3 -24.60 60.51 24.04
CA SER A 3 -25.93 60.69 23.58
C SER A 3 -26.13 60.47 22.12
N SER A 4 -26.89 59.41 21.78
CA SER A 4 -28.37 59.51 21.47
C SER A 4 -28.60 59.63 19.97
N LEU A 5 -29.53 59.05 19.25
CA LEU A 5 -30.88 58.58 19.47
C LEU A 5 -31.40 57.92 18.17
N TYR A 6 -32.19 56.85 18.31
CA TYR A 6 -33.43 56.53 17.60
C TYR A 6 -33.70 57.02 16.16
N ALA A 7 -34.08 56.09 15.28
CA ALA A 7 -35.40 56.17 14.64
C ALA A 7 -35.88 54.87 14.04
N ARG A 8 -37.04 54.43 14.49
CA ARG A 8 -37.93 53.40 13.89
C ARG A 8 -38.62 53.98 12.67
N VAL A 9 -38.79 53.20 11.61
CA VAL A 9 -39.98 53.32 10.77
C VAL A 9 -40.42 51.93 10.32
N LEU A 10 -41.66 51.64 10.68
CA LEU A 10 -42.49 50.53 10.19
C LEU A 10 -43.12 50.91 8.82
N ARG A 11 -43.44 49.90 8.07
CA ARG A 11 -44.63 49.65 7.19
C ARG A 11 -44.18 49.00 5.89
N ALA A 12 -44.75 48.01 5.40
CA ALA A 12 -46.01 47.41 5.17
C ALA A 12 -45.88 46.52 3.94
N GLY A 13 -46.21 45.37 4.02
CA GLY A 13 -47.01 44.39 3.36
C GLY A 13 -47.19 44.54 1.85
N MET A 14 -46.74 43.47 1.14
CA MET A 14 -47.40 43.08 -0.11
C MET A 14 -47.24 41.56 -0.28
N VAL A 15 -48.36 40.85 -0.14
CA VAL A 15 -48.54 39.47 -0.51
C VAL A 15 -48.61 39.41 -2.04
N ALA A 16 -47.62 38.78 -2.65
CA ALA A 16 -47.70 38.42 -4.07
C ALA A 16 -47.77 36.90 -4.17
N CYS A 17 -48.97 36.41 -4.45
CA CYS A 17 -49.18 35.04 -4.93
C CYS A 17 -48.47 34.85 -6.26
N VAL A 18 -47.45 34.04 -6.31
CA VAL A 18 -46.89 33.56 -7.58
C VAL A 18 -47.28 32.10 -7.76
N LEU A 19 -48.14 31.90 -8.75
CA LEU A 19 -48.54 30.61 -9.29
C LEU A 19 -47.29 29.79 -9.68
N ALA A 20 -47.14 28.68 -9.03
CA ALA A 20 -46.13 27.68 -9.42
C ALA A 20 -46.56 27.01 -10.74
N TRP A 21 -45.85 27.34 -11.80
CA TRP A 21 -45.88 26.54 -13.02
C TRP A 21 -45.12 25.24 -12.78
N PHE A 22 -45.84 24.14 -12.74
CA PHE A 22 -45.30 22.81 -12.86
C PHE A 22 -44.77 22.64 -14.28
N ALA A 23 -43.46 22.76 -14.44
CA ALA A 23 -42.76 22.21 -15.62
C ALA A 23 -42.53 20.71 -15.41
N PRO A 24 -42.79 19.87 -16.42
CA PRO A 24 -42.44 18.45 -16.30
C PRO A 24 -40.93 18.31 -16.18
N ALA A 25 -40.50 17.60 -15.13
CA ALA A 25 -39.11 17.23 -14.98
C ALA A 25 -38.74 16.31 -16.14
N ASP A 26 -37.96 16.81 -17.08
CA ASP A 26 -37.22 15.97 -18.02
C ASP A 26 -36.32 15.03 -17.21
N LEU A 27 -36.73 13.78 -17.09
CA LEU A 27 -35.88 12.70 -16.70
C LEU A 27 -34.86 12.51 -17.85
N LYS A 28 -33.81 13.33 -17.83
CA LYS A 28 -32.59 12.94 -18.54
C LYS A 28 -32.05 11.71 -17.80
N ALA A 29 -32.29 10.55 -18.42
CA ALA A 29 -31.55 9.35 -18.10
C ALA A 29 -30.07 9.66 -18.36
N GLU A 30 -29.38 10.07 -17.28
CA GLU A 30 -27.94 10.19 -17.26
C GLU A 30 -27.43 8.75 -17.38
N ALA A 31 -27.07 8.39 -18.60
CA ALA A 31 -26.39 7.14 -18.85
C ALA A 31 -25.18 7.13 -17.93
N LEU A 32 -25.22 6.32 -16.86
CA LEU A 32 -24.07 5.97 -16.08
C LEU A 32 -23.01 5.46 -17.05
N ARG A 33 -22.11 6.34 -17.43
CA ARG A 33 -20.90 5.95 -18.14
C ARG A 33 -20.15 5.02 -17.19
N LEU A 34 -20.17 3.73 -17.51
CA LEU A 34 -19.28 2.70 -16.96
C LEU A 34 -17.81 3.00 -17.35
N SER A 35 -17.35 4.23 -17.14
CA SER A 35 -15.95 4.61 -17.27
C SER A 35 -15.17 4.43 -15.96
N GLY A 36 -15.82 3.90 -14.91
CA GLY A 36 -15.22 3.78 -13.57
C GLY A 36 -14.60 2.44 -13.24
N SER A 37 -14.69 1.44 -14.12
CA SER A 37 -14.28 0.07 -13.73
C SER A 37 -12.77 -0.14 -13.67
N THR A 38 -11.98 0.65 -14.38
CA THR A 38 -10.51 0.53 -14.34
C THR A 38 -9.88 1.31 -13.20
N ASP A 39 -10.48 2.44 -12.80
CA ASP A 39 -9.95 3.28 -11.73
C ASP A 39 -10.24 2.70 -10.32
N PHE A 40 -11.30 1.89 -10.20
CA PHE A 40 -11.64 1.20 -8.94
C PHE A 40 -10.67 0.07 -8.61
N LEU A 41 -10.13 -0.62 -9.62
CA LEU A 41 -9.14 -1.69 -9.44
C LEU A 41 -7.78 -1.15 -9.00
N HIS A 42 -7.45 0.09 -9.32
CA HIS A 42 -6.18 0.72 -8.93
C HIS A 42 -6.18 1.31 -7.51
N ARG A 43 -7.34 1.42 -6.86
CA ARG A 43 -7.49 1.93 -5.48
C ARG A 43 -7.85 0.85 -4.49
N SER A 44 -7.38 -0.36 -4.70
CA SER A 44 -7.66 -1.45 -3.75
C SER A 44 -7.02 -1.20 -2.39
N ALA A 45 -7.67 -1.67 -1.33
CA ALA A 45 -7.14 -1.60 0.02
C ALA A 45 -5.83 -2.38 0.16
N GLU A 46 -5.65 -3.45 -0.62
CA GLU A 46 -4.47 -4.30 -0.61
C GLU A 46 -3.76 -4.29 -1.98
N PRO A 47 -2.43 -4.49 -1.99
CA PRO A 47 -1.67 -4.67 -3.24
C PRO A 47 -2.27 -5.77 -4.12
N PHE A 48 -2.06 -5.67 -5.44
CA PHE A 48 -2.57 -6.58 -6.48
C PHE A 48 -4.09 -6.59 -6.65
N GLY A 49 -4.83 -5.69 -5.99
CA GLY A 49 -6.27 -5.58 -6.15
C GLY A 49 -7.09 -6.75 -5.61
N LEU A 50 -6.49 -7.63 -4.82
CA LEU A 50 -7.13 -8.82 -4.29
C LEU A 50 -7.57 -8.62 -2.84
N PRO A 51 -8.72 -9.15 -2.42
CA PRO A 51 -9.12 -9.17 -1.03
C PRO A 51 -8.19 -10.08 -0.22
N ALA A 52 -7.98 -9.71 1.04
CA ALA A 52 -7.18 -10.49 1.98
C ALA A 52 -7.86 -10.58 3.34
N SER A 53 -7.86 -11.76 3.95
CA SER A 53 -8.48 -12.05 5.24
C SER A 53 -7.42 -12.29 6.31
N SER A 54 -7.68 -11.84 7.54
CA SER A 54 -6.75 -11.99 8.67
C SER A 54 -6.45 -13.46 8.96
N LEU A 55 -5.17 -13.76 9.15
CA LEU A 55 -4.69 -15.10 9.49
C LEU A 55 -4.66 -15.26 11.02
N ALA A 56 -5.52 -16.11 11.57
CA ALA A 56 -5.63 -16.33 13.02
C ALA A 56 -4.44 -17.08 13.62
N GLY A 57 -3.69 -17.88 12.83
CA GLY A 57 -2.55 -18.66 13.29
C GLY A 57 -1.73 -19.22 12.13
N GLY A 58 -0.62 -19.91 12.46
CA GLY A 58 0.26 -20.58 11.50
C GLY A 58 1.68 -20.03 11.48
N GLY A 59 2.60 -20.80 10.89
CA GLY A 59 4.04 -20.55 10.96
C GLY A 59 4.47 -19.14 10.50
N LEU A 60 3.86 -18.59 9.44
CA LEU A 60 4.17 -17.24 8.97
C LEU A 60 3.77 -16.16 9.98
N ARG A 61 2.59 -16.32 10.62
CA ARG A 61 2.16 -15.40 11.67
C ARG A 61 3.09 -15.46 12.88
N ASP A 62 3.50 -16.66 13.28
CA ASP A 62 4.40 -16.86 14.42
C ASP A 62 5.79 -16.27 14.15
N LYS A 63 6.31 -16.41 12.92
CA LYS A 63 7.53 -15.75 12.47
C LYS A 63 7.40 -14.22 12.55
N TRP A 64 6.33 -13.67 12.01
CA TRP A 64 6.10 -12.23 12.05
C TRP A 64 6.01 -11.70 13.48
N LEU A 65 5.31 -12.37 14.37
CA LEU A 65 5.29 -12.03 15.80
C LEU A 65 6.68 -12.11 16.43
N GLY A 66 7.51 -13.04 16.00
CA GLY A 66 8.91 -13.14 16.42
C GLY A 66 9.74 -11.96 15.93
N VAL A 67 9.52 -11.49 14.70
CA VAL A 67 10.14 -10.29 14.14
C VAL A 67 9.70 -9.05 14.91
N GLN A 68 8.39 -8.88 15.12
CA GLN A 68 7.84 -7.71 15.83
C GLN A 68 8.45 -7.54 17.22
N ARG A 69 8.58 -8.62 18.00
CA ARG A 69 9.24 -8.55 19.31
C ARG A 69 10.70 -8.07 19.24
N ARG A 70 11.46 -8.52 18.24
CA ARG A 70 12.84 -8.04 18.03
C ARG A 70 12.88 -6.61 17.47
N LEU A 71 11.89 -6.22 16.69
CA LEU A 71 11.74 -4.84 16.23
C LEU A 71 11.52 -3.87 17.40
N ASP A 72 10.76 -4.27 18.44
CA ASP A 72 10.54 -3.44 19.62
C ASP A 72 11.89 -3.12 20.31
N ASP A 73 12.79 -4.11 20.44
CA ASP A 73 14.13 -3.91 21.00
C ASP A 73 14.98 -2.99 20.08
N GLU A 74 14.95 -3.18 18.77
CA GLU A 74 15.67 -2.34 17.82
C GLU A 74 15.12 -0.90 17.76
N MET A 75 13.81 -0.72 17.93
CA MET A 75 13.18 0.60 18.00
C MET A 75 13.72 1.45 19.15
N VAL A 76 13.96 0.84 20.31
CA VAL A 76 14.62 1.53 21.44
C VAL A 76 16.04 1.97 21.06
N GLN A 77 16.81 1.08 20.41
CA GLN A 77 18.17 1.40 19.98
C GLN A 77 18.18 2.51 18.91
N ILE A 78 17.26 2.45 17.93
CA ILE A 78 17.11 3.49 16.92
C ILE A 78 16.78 4.83 17.58
N ALA A 79 15.81 4.85 18.51
CA ALA A 79 15.39 6.07 19.19
C ALA A 79 16.51 6.71 20.01
N LEU A 80 17.31 5.91 20.73
CA LEU A 80 18.47 6.40 21.48
C LEU A 80 19.52 7.04 20.55
N CYS A 81 19.80 6.38 19.41
CA CYS A 81 20.74 6.90 18.42
C CYS A 81 20.18 8.11 17.65
N ASP A 82 18.88 8.20 17.46
CA ASP A 82 18.25 9.38 16.85
C ASP A 82 18.32 10.61 17.76
N GLY A 83 18.17 10.40 19.06
CA GLY A 83 18.30 11.47 20.07
C GLY A 83 19.72 12.00 20.26
N ASP A 84 20.74 11.16 20.10
CA ASP A 84 22.16 11.56 20.23
C ASP A 84 23.02 10.72 19.27
N ARG A 85 23.25 11.26 18.06
CA ARG A 85 24.03 10.59 17.01
C ARG A 85 25.51 10.42 17.38
N GLU A 86 26.06 11.37 18.15
CA GLU A 86 27.47 11.35 18.52
C GLU A 86 27.78 10.28 19.56
N ARG A 87 26.82 9.99 20.43
CA ARG A 87 26.93 8.93 21.44
C ARG A 87 26.37 7.59 21.04
N CYS A 88 25.82 7.50 19.81
CA CYS A 88 25.31 6.24 19.29
C CYS A 88 26.42 5.21 19.11
N VAL A 89 26.29 4.08 19.80
CA VAL A 89 27.27 2.97 19.74
C VAL A 89 26.89 1.90 18.70
N SER A 90 25.79 2.08 17.98
CA SER A 90 25.31 1.12 16.97
C SER A 90 25.56 1.63 15.55
N PRO A 91 26.58 1.14 14.83
CA PRO A 91 26.79 1.50 13.43
C PRO A 91 25.60 1.15 12.53
N ALA A 92 24.89 0.07 12.84
CA ALA A 92 23.70 -0.35 12.09
C ALA A 92 22.54 0.67 12.27
N ALA A 93 22.31 1.16 13.49
CA ALA A 93 21.32 2.19 13.74
C ALA A 93 21.67 3.51 13.06
N LEU A 94 22.94 3.93 13.10
CA LEU A 94 23.41 5.12 12.38
C LEU A 94 23.18 4.97 10.86
N LYS A 95 23.52 3.82 10.31
CA LYS A 95 23.30 3.51 8.89
C LYS A 95 21.82 3.54 8.52
N PHE A 96 20.98 2.93 9.35
CA PHE A 96 19.52 2.95 9.16
C PHE A 96 18.99 4.38 9.17
N LEU A 97 19.39 5.18 10.15
CA LEU A 97 18.96 6.56 10.30
C LEU A 97 19.47 7.47 9.16
N GLU A 98 20.69 7.24 8.66
CA GLU A 98 21.21 7.93 7.46
C GLU A 98 20.31 7.71 6.24
N ILE A 99 19.85 6.46 6.03
CA ILE A 99 18.93 6.11 4.94
C ILE A 99 17.58 6.81 5.12
N VAL A 100 17.05 6.79 6.33
CA VAL A 100 15.78 7.43 6.67
C VAL A 100 15.84 8.93 6.47
N ASP A 101 16.90 9.59 6.94
CA ASP A 101 17.07 11.04 6.84
C ASP A 101 17.22 11.48 5.37
N ALA A 102 17.98 10.73 4.56
CA ALA A 102 18.08 10.98 3.13
C ALA A 102 16.70 10.87 2.42
N ALA A 103 15.85 9.96 2.89
CA ALA A 103 14.50 9.79 2.35
C ALA A 103 13.55 10.91 2.82
N ARG A 104 13.65 11.37 4.07
CA ARG A 104 12.86 12.48 4.62
C ARG A 104 13.07 13.79 3.87
N LEU A 105 14.22 13.98 3.22
CA LEU A 105 14.52 15.13 2.36
C LEU A 105 13.81 15.07 1.00
N ARG A 106 13.05 14.03 0.72
CA ARG A 106 12.33 13.82 -0.54
C ARG A 106 10.85 13.64 -0.29
N GLU A 107 10.06 13.76 -1.36
CA GLU A 107 8.61 13.55 -1.32
C GLU A 107 8.16 12.53 -2.36
N GLY A 108 6.96 12.01 -2.18
CA GLY A 108 6.31 11.10 -3.13
C GLY A 108 7.19 9.93 -3.56
N ARG A 109 7.19 9.66 -4.85
CA ARG A 109 7.94 8.54 -5.45
C ARG A 109 9.46 8.63 -5.20
N ALA A 110 10.02 9.83 -5.09
CA ALA A 110 11.44 9.99 -4.84
C ALA A 110 11.84 9.52 -3.43
N ARG A 111 10.99 9.76 -2.40
CA ARG A 111 11.20 9.26 -1.04
C ARG A 111 11.26 7.74 -1.01
N LEU A 112 10.29 7.07 -1.64
CA LEU A 112 10.26 5.61 -1.73
C LEU A 112 11.50 5.07 -2.47
N GLY A 113 11.87 5.73 -3.57
CA GLY A 113 13.02 5.34 -4.40
C GLY A 113 14.37 5.45 -3.70
N VAL A 114 14.55 6.45 -2.82
CA VAL A 114 15.76 6.57 -1.98
C VAL A 114 15.89 5.34 -1.08
N ILE A 115 14.82 4.96 -0.37
CA ILE A 115 14.84 3.80 0.53
C ILE A 115 15.07 2.50 -0.25
N ASN A 116 14.35 2.27 -1.35
CA ASN A 116 14.55 1.07 -2.15
C ASN A 116 16.01 0.90 -2.57
N ARG A 117 16.58 1.95 -3.14
CA ARG A 117 17.97 1.92 -3.62
C ARG A 117 18.97 1.78 -2.49
N ALA A 118 18.82 2.56 -1.41
CA ALA A 118 19.78 2.55 -0.31
C ALA A 118 19.84 1.20 0.40
N ILE A 119 18.68 0.59 0.68
CA ILE A 119 18.61 -0.75 1.28
C ILE A 119 19.16 -1.81 0.31
N ASN A 120 18.81 -1.75 -0.99
CA ASN A 120 19.35 -2.68 -1.98
C ASN A 120 20.87 -2.60 -2.11
N LEU A 121 21.47 -1.45 -1.87
CA LEU A 121 22.93 -1.28 -1.90
C LEU A 121 23.60 -1.61 -0.56
N ALA A 122 22.89 -1.47 0.56
CA ALA A 122 23.42 -1.73 1.89
C ALA A 122 23.49 -3.22 2.25
N ILE A 123 22.66 -4.05 1.64
CA ILE A 123 22.53 -5.47 1.90
C ILE A 123 23.02 -6.25 0.68
N ARG A 124 23.77 -7.33 0.88
CA ARG A 124 24.18 -8.28 -0.16
C ARG A 124 23.29 -9.51 -0.09
N PRO A 125 22.77 -10.02 -1.22
CA PRO A 125 21.96 -11.23 -1.22
C PRO A 125 22.74 -12.42 -0.65
N MET A 126 22.14 -13.09 0.34
CA MET A 126 22.67 -14.31 0.94
C MET A 126 21.51 -15.11 1.50
N SER A 127 21.45 -16.41 1.16
CA SER A 127 20.41 -17.27 1.71
C SER A 127 20.63 -17.52 3.21
N ASP A 128 19.55 -17.69 3.93
CA ASP A 128 19.53 -18.00 5.35
C ASP A 128 20.36 -19.25 5.70
N PHE A 129 20.31 -20.27 4.87
CA PHE A 129 21.10 -21.47 5.10
C PHE A 129 22.61 -21.18 5.14
N LEU A 130 23.10 -20.30 4.26
CA LEU A 130 24.53 -19.91 4.26
C LEU A 130 24.87 -18.97 5.40
N GLN A 131 23.90 -18.18 5.86
CA GLN A 131 24.12 -17.19 6.91
C GLN A 131 23.91 -17.75 8.31
N HIS A 132 22.89 -18.59 8.51
CA HIS A 132 22.41 -19.04 9.80
C HIS A 132 22.44 -20.55 9.99
N GLY A 133 22.72 -21.35 8.93
CA GLY A 133 22.60 -22.81 8.95
C GLY A 133 21.16 -23.30 9.09
N GLN A 134 20.20 -22.43 8.92
CA GLN A 134 18.75 -22.67 9.00
C GLN A 134 18.08 -22.11 7.75
N VAL A 135 16.88 -22.55 7.46
CA VAL A 135 16.08 -22.01 6.36
C VAL A 135 15.03 -21.05 6.90
N ASP A 136 14.78 -19.97 6.17
CA ASP A 136 13.66 -19.07 6.38
C ASP A 136 13.71 -18.37 7.77
N VAL A 137 14.83 -17.62 8.03
CA VAL A 137 15.11 -16.87 9.25
C VAL A 137 14.88 -15.38 9.01
N TRP A 138 13.77 -14.87 9.41
CA TRP A 138 13.40 -13.47 9.24
C TRP A 138 14.15 -12.56 10.23
N THR A 139 14.96 -11.64 9.72
CA THR A 139 15.87 -10.83 10.54
C THR A 139 15.40 -9.37 10.59
N PRO A 140 15.41 -8.72 11.78
CA PRO A 140 15.04 -7.31 11.88
C PRO A 140 16.14 -6.40 11.29
N PRO A 141 15.81 -5.13 10.92
CA PRO A 141 16.64 -4.26 10.11
C PRO A 141 18.05 -3.98 10.63
N LEU A 142 18.23 -3.75 11.93
CA LEU A 142 19.56 -3.45 12.47
C LEU A 142 20.47 -4.68 12.44
N ALA A 143 19.93 -5.86 12.73
CA ALA A 143 20.66 -7.11 12.61
C ALA A 143 21.07 -7.37 11.16
N THR A 144 20.18 -7.18 10.19
CA THR A 144 20.47 -7.29 8.76
C THR A 144 21.52 -6.28 8.31
N LEU A 145 21.41 -5.00 8.72
CA LEU A 145 22.38 -3.96 8.37
C LEU A 145 23.74 -4.15 9.05
N ALA A 146 23.77 -4.76 10.24
CA ALA A 146 25.02 -5.08 10.95
C ALA A 146 25.83 -6.13 10.21
N THR A 147 25.18 -7.15 9.65
CA THR A 147 25.83 -8.19 8.83
C THR A 147 26.07 -7.71 7.39
N GLY A 148 25.25 -6.80 6.91
CA GLY A 148 25.21 -6.35 5.51
C GLY A 148 24.80 -7.48 4.56
N ARG A 149 24.05 -8.48 5.03
CA ARG A 149 23.64 -9.68 4.29
C ARG A 149 22.21 -10.04 4.66
N GLY A 150 21.49 -10.65 3.72
CA GLY A 150 20.11 -11.11 3.93
C GLY A 150 19.49 -11.62 2.64
N ASP A 151 18.33 -12.23 2.74
CA ASP A 151 17.53 -12.62 1.59
C ASP A 151 16.27 -11.77 1.43
N CYS A 152 15.27 -12.21 0.67
CA CYS A 152 14.21 -11.33 0.21
C CYS A 152 13.37 -10.73 1.34
N GLU A 153 13.07 -11.49 2.39
CA GLU A 153 12.29 -11.02 3.53
C GLU A 153 13.06 -10.02 4.40
N ASP A 154 14.37 -10.18 4.55
CA ASP A 154 15.21 -9.25 5.30
C ASP A 154 15.23 -7.87 4.63
N TYR A 155 15.36 -7.84 3.31
CA TYR A 155 15.23 -6.61 2.54
C TYR A 155 13.82 -6.00 2.68
N ALA A 156 12.80 -6.83 2.63
CA ALA A 156 11.42 -6.36 2.72
C ALA A 156 11.14 -5.75 4.10
N ILE A 157 11.57 -6.39 5.18
CA ILE A 157 11.43 -5.90 6.55
C ILE A 157 12.20 -4.60 6.75
N ALA A 158 13.44 -4.52 6.26
CA ALA A 158 14.26 -3.32 6.37
C ALA A 158 13.64 -2.13 5.62
N LYS A 159 13.12 -2.32 4.42
CA LYS A 159 12.42 -1.29 3.64
C LYS A 159 11.12 -0.87 4.31
N PHE A 160 10.32 -1.83 4.79
CA PHE A 160 9.06 -1.57 5.49
C PHE A 160 9.29 -0.65 6.69
N LEU A 161 10.28 -0.96 7.56
CA LEU A 161 10.56 -0.15 8.72
C LEU A 161 11.15 1.22 8.33
N ALA A 162 12.08 1.27 7.37
CA ALA A 162 12.66 2.53 6.90
C ALA A 162 11.60 3.48 6.32
N LEU A 163 10.60 2.95 5.58
CA LEU A 163 9.48 3.73 5.07
C LEU A 163 8.60 4.27 6.20
N ARG A 164 8.31 3.45 7.22
CA ARG A 164 7.60 3.89 8.44
C ARG A 164 8.32 5.05 9.11
N PHE A 165 9.62 4.93 9.31
CA PHE A 165 10.45 5.99 9.90
C PHE A 165 10.56 7.23 9.00
N ALA A 166 10.50 7.07 7.70
CA ALA A 166 10.46 8.18 6.75
C ALA A 166 9.09 8.88 6.68
N GLY A 167 8.10 8.44 7.48
CA GLY A 167 6.79 9.09 7.62
C GLY A 167 5.72 8.57 6.66
N ILE A 168 5.89 7.38 6.06
CA ILE A 168 4.83 6.74 5.30
C ILE A 168 3.84 6.09 6.29
N PRO A 169 2.52 6.35 6.16
CA PRO A 169 1.51 5.76 7.03
C PRO A 169 1.53 4.23 6.98
N GLY A 170 1.24 3.56 8.10
CA GLY A 170 1.21 2.11 8.16
C GLY A 170 0.18 1.47 7.24
N ASP A 171 -0.94 2.15 7.05
CA ASP A 171 -2.01 1.70 6.16
C ASP A 171 -1.60 1.70 4.69
N ASP A 172 -0.55 2.46 4.35
CA ASP A 172 0.02 2.57 3.02
C ASP A 172 1.24 1.66 2.81
N LEU A 173 1.49 0.73 3.73
CA LEU A 173 2.65 -0.17 3.68
C LEU A 173 2.25 -1.63 3.88
N ARG A 174 2.83 -2.50 3.06
CA ARG A 174 2.72 -3.96 3.21
C ARG A 174 4.07 -4.61 2.92
N ILE A 175 4.36 -5.70 3.61
CA ILE A 175 5.26 -6.74 3.11
C ILE A 175 4.36 -7.75 2.41
N VAL A 176 4.63 -8.05 1.15
CA VAL A 176 3.85 -9.01 0.37
C VAL A 176 4.70 -10.23 0.08
N VAL A 177 4.21 -11.40 0.49
CA VAL A 177 4.77 -12.68 0.05
C VAL A 177 4.05 -13.07 -1.23
N VAL A 178 4.82 -13.38 -2.25
CA VAL A 178 4.34 -13.77 -3.57
C VAL A 178 4.98 -15.09 -3.99
N HIS A 179 4.28 -15.87 -4.79
CA HIS A 179 4.90 -16.95 -5.56
C HIS A 179 5.33 -16.39 -6.92
N ASP A 180 6.64 -16.36 -7.17
CA ASP A 180 7.20 -15.94 -8.45
C ASP A 180 7.15 -17.09 -9.44
N ARG A 181 6.19 -17.05 -10.36
CA ARG A 181 5.95 -18.12 -11.35
C ARG A 181 7.06 -18.29 -12.38
N ILE A 182 7.92 -17.26 -12.57
CA ILE A 182 9.06 -17.36 -13.49
C ILE A 182 10.20 -18.15 -12.85
N HIS A 183 10.47 -17.88 -11.57
CA HIS A 183 11.55 -18.54 -10.84
C HIS A 183 11.10 -19.81 -10.11
N GLY A 184 9.78 -20.01 -9.92
CA GLY A 184 9.21 -21.16 -9.25
C GLY A 184 9.48 -21.17 -7.74
N GLU A 185 9.59 -20.00 -7.12
CA GLU A 185 9.94 -19.85 -5.71
C GLU A 185 9.08 -18.77 -5.02
N ASP A 186 8.99 -18.83 -3.71
CA ASP A 186 8.37 -17.79 -2.92
C ASP A 186 9.34 -16.59 -2.77
N HIS A 187 8.78 -15.40 -2.77
CA HIS A 187 9.53 -14.16 -2.73
C HIS A 187 8.80 -13.12 -1.87
N ALA A 188 9.57 -12.28 -1.17
CA ALA A 188 9.02 -11.20 -0.35
C ALA A 188 9.42 -9.83 -0.91
N VAL A 189 8.45 -8.92 -1.00
CA VAL A 189 8.67 -7.54 -1.43
C VAL A 189 7.96 -6.57 -0.49
N THR A 190 8.45 -5.35 -0.38
CA THR A 190 7.70 -4.27 0.25
C THR A 190 6.82 -3.60 -0.78
N ALA A 191 5.57 -3.34 -0.44
CA ALA A 191 4.66 -2.53 -1.22
C ALA A 191 4.35 -1.23 -0.46
N ALA A 192 4.38 -0.10 -1.16
CA ALA A 192 4.01 1.20 -0.62
C ALA A 192 2.96 1.85 -1.50
N ARG A 193 1.87 2.34 -0.90
CA ARG A 193 0.80 3.03 -1.62
C ARG A 193 1.13 4.51 -1.74
N LEU A 194 1.05 5.02 -2.96
CA LEU A 194 1.23 6.43 -3.27
C LEU A 194 0.16 6.85 -4.28
N ASP A 195 -0.60 7.90 -3.97
CA ASP A 195 -1.67 8.44 -4.83
C ASP A 195 -2.70 7.36 -5.26
N GLY A 196 -2.93 6.37 -4.40
CA GLY A 196 -3.86 5.27 -4.66
C GLY A 196 -3.26 4.07 -5.40
N HIS A 197 -1.99 4.13 -5.83
CA HIS A 197 -1.28 3.06 -6.54
C HIS A 197 -0.28 2.36 -5.63
N TRP A 198 -0.20 1.04 -5.71
CA TRP A 198 0.79 0.26 -5.00
C TRP A 198 2.08 0.12 -5.80
N LEU A 199 3.19 0.55 -5.21
CA LEU A 199 4.53 0.46 -5.78
C LEU A 199 5.31 -0.62 -5.05
N LEU A 200 5.88 -1.56 -5.80
CA LEU A 200 6.72 -2.63 -5.25
C LEU A 200 8.17 -2.18 -5.15
N LEU A 201 8.74 -2.32 -3.96
CA LEU A 201 10.14 -2.09 -3.64
C LEU A 201 10.83 -3.45 -3.51
N ASP A 202 11.31 -3.96 -4.62
CA ASP A 202 11.89 -5.28 -4.76
C ASP A 202 13.43 -5.23 -4.61
N ASN A 203 14.04 -6.21 -3.93
CA ASN A 203 15.50 -6.31 -3.83
C ASN A 203 16.16 -6.72 -5.16
N ARG A 204 15.41 -7.34 -6.06
CA ARG A 204 15.86 -7.72 -7.42
C ARG A 204 15.87 -6.55 -8.40
N ARG A 205 15.29 -5.40 -8.03
CA ARG A 205 15.12 -4.23 -8.91
C ARG A 205 15.47 -2.93 -8.20
N MET A 206 16.25 -2.08 -8.88
CA MET A 206 16.53 -0.72 -8.38
C MET A 206 15.36 0.24 -8.62
N ALA A 207 14.59 0.01 -9.68
CA ALA A 207 13.38 0.77 -9.99
C ALA A 207 12.17 0.13 -9.34
N MET A 208 11.29 0.97 -8.78
CA MET A 208 9.98 0.55 -8.31
C MET A 208 9.05 0.38 -9.51
N VAL A 209 8.18 -0.63 -9.45
CA VAL A 209 7.15 -0.92 -10.45
C VAL A 209 5.78 -0.95 -9.76
N GLU A 210 4.73 -0.67 -10.49
CA GLU A 210 3.37 -0.85 -9.99
C GLU A 210 3.05 -2.34 -9.89
N ASP A 211 2.30 -2.72 -8.89
CA ASP A 211 1.88 -4.11 -8.67
C ASP A 211 1.10 -4.66 -9.87
N ALA A 212 0.27 -3.82 -10.50
CA ALA A 212 -0.49 -4.15 -11.70
C ALA A 212 0.37 -4.55 -12.91
N ASP A 213 1.62 -4.07 -12.95
CA ASP A 213 2.56 -4.36 -14.05
C ASP A 213 3.34 -5.67 -13.85
N VAL A 214 3.31 -6.25 -12.65
CA VAL A 214 4.08 -7.45 -12.31
C VAL A 214 3.21 -8.71 -12.40
N ARG A 215 3.09 -9.25 -13.60
CA ARG A 215 2.17 -10.37 -13.92
C ARG A 215 2.65 -11.75 -13.48
N ASN A 216 3.94 -11.91 -13.17
CA ASN A 216 4.51 -13.16 -12.72
C ASN A 216 4.39 -13.39 -11.21
N TYR A 217 4.09 -12.36 -10.45
CA TYR A 217 3.89 -12.48 -9.01
C TYR A 217 2.44 -12.87 -8.70
N GLN A 218 2.29 -13.99 -8.01
CA GLN A 218 1.01 -14.42 -7.47
C GLN A 218 1.03 -14.17 -5.96
N PRO A 219 0.32 -13.14 -5.45
CA PRO A 219 0.35 -12.81 -4.04
C PRO A 219 -0.32 -13.90 -3.20
N THR A 220 0.31 -14.21 -2.08
CA THR A 220 -0.13 -15.24 -1.13
C THR A 220 -0.46 -14.65 0.23
N PHE A 221 0.38 -13.74 0.74
CA PHE A 221 0.15 -13.09 2.03
C PHE A 221 0.52 -11.61 1.97
N ALA A 222 -0.25 -10.79 2.72
CA ALA A 222 0.05 -9.41 3.03
C ALA A 222 0.33 -9.29 4.53
N ILE A 223 1.36 -8.52 4.90
CA ILE A 223 1.84 -8.38 6.28
C ILE A 223 2.01 -6.88 6.57
N ASP A 224 1.57 -6.46 7.75
CA ASP A 224 1.74 -5.10 8.25
C ASP A 224 1.94 -5.06 9.77
N GLY A 225 1.78 -3.87 10.37
CA GLY A 225 1.88 -3.70 11.83
C GLY A 225 0.81 -4.43 12.63
N GLU A 226 -0.33 -4.74 12.03
CA GLU A 226 -1.47 -5.41 12.69
C GLU A 226 -1.34 -6.94 12.61
N GLY A 227 -0.64 -7.46 11.61
CA GLY A 227 -0.43 -8.91 11.49
C GLY A 227 -0.29 -9.41 10.06
N VAL A 228 -0.71 -10.65 9.87
CA VAL A 228 -0.64 -11.36 8.60
C VAL A 228 -2.05 -11.59 8.05
N ARG A 229 -2.23 -11.29 6.78
CA ARG A 229 -3.45 -11.57 6.01
C ARG A 229 -3.13 -12.52 4.87
N ARG A 230 -4.05 -13.39 4.54
CA ARG A 230 -3.96 -14.28 3.39
C ARG A 230 -4.79 -13.71 2.25
N TYR A 231 -4.21 -13.63 1.07
CA TYR A 231 -4.97 -13.28 -0.12
C TYR A 231 -5.99 -14.36 -0.46
N GLU A 232 -7.18 -13.94 -0.81
CA GLU A 232 -8.23 -14.84 -1.24
C GLU A 232 -7.98 -15.25 -2.70
N ALA A 233 -8.18 -16.54 -2.97
CA ALA A 233 -8.12 -17.01 -4.34
C ALA A 233 -9.26 -16.35 -5.14
N VAL A 234 -8.93 -15.68 -6.23
CA VAL A 234 -9.96 -15.24 -7.18
C VAL A 234 -10.57 -16.50 -7.79
N PRO A 235 -11.87 -16.73 -7.62
CA PRO A 235 -12.53 -17.83 -8.31
C PRO A 235 -12.28 -17.69 -9.80
N ILE A 236 -11.68 -18.69 -10.42
CA ILE A 236 -11.60 -18.72 -11.89
C ILE A 236 -13.04 -18.85 -12.38
N PRO A 237 -13.59 -17.85 -13.13
CA PRO A 237 -14.95 -17.95 -13.62
C PRO A 237 -15.12 -19.27 -14.36
N SER A 238 -16.14 -20.03 -14.01
CA SER A 238 -16.44 -21.29 -14.69
C SER A 238 -16.63 -21.04 -16.20
N ILE A 239 -16.52 -22.09 -16.99
CA ILE A 239 -16.79 -21.98 -18.44
C ILE A 239 -18.22 -21.45 -18.67
N GLU A 240 -19.16 -21.82 -17.78
CA GLU A 240 -20.54 -21.35 -17.82
C GLU A 240 -20.65 -19.85 -17.53
N ASP A 241 -19.91 -19.31 -16.54
CA ASP A 241 -19.88 -17.87 -16.24
C ASP A 241 -19.31 -17.07 -17.41
N ARG A 242 -18.28 -17.59 -18.07
CA ARG A 242 -17.68 -16.97 -19.28
C ARG A 242 -18.66 -16.95 -20.44
N LEU A 243 -19.44 -18.02 -20.60
CA LEU A 243 -20.47 -18.12 -21.66
C LEU A 243 -21.66 -17.18 -21.36
N LEU A 244 -22.03 -17.00 -20.09
CA LEU A 244 -23.11 -16.08 -19.71
C LEU A 244 -22.70 -14.62 -19.97
N VAL A 245 -21.47 -14.21 -19.62
CA VAL A 245 -20.96 -12.88 -19.90
C VAL A 245 -20.85 -12.63 -21.41
N SER A 246 -20.40 -13.62 -22.18
CA SER A 246 -20.34 -13.54 -23.65
C SER A 246 -21.72 -13.41 -24.30
N ARG A 247 -22.74 -14.14 -23.78
CA ARG A 247 -24.12 -14.04 -24.29
C ARG A 247 -24.79 -12.71 -23.94
N ALA A 248 -24.51 -12.14 -22.79
CA ALA A 248 -25.00 -10.81 -22.38
C ALA A 248 -24.42 -9.71 -23.28
N ALA A 249 -23.14 -9.82 -23.65
CA ALA A 249 -22.49 -8.85 -24.55
C ALA A 249 -23.02 -8.90 -25.99
N THR A 250 -23.46 -10.08 -26.45
CA THR A 250 -24.05 -10.22 -27.83
C THR A 250 -25.50 -9.78 -27.91
N HIS A 251 -26.23 -9.75 -26.79
CA HIS A 251 -27.64 -9.29 -26.77
C HIS A 251 -27.80 -7.76 -26.69
N SER A 252 -26.77 -7.06 -26.24
CA SER A 252 -26.80 -5.57 -26.16
C SER A 252 -26.40 -4.88 -27.48
N GLY A 253 -26.09 -5.61 -28.53
CA GLY A 253 -25.57 -5.10 -29.81
C GLY A 253 -26.51 -5.11 -31.00
N ILE A 254 -27.80 -5.55 -30.87
CA ILE A 254 -28.72 -5.58 -31.98
C ILE A 254 -30.02 -4.87 -31.63
N GLU A 255 -30.01 -3.56 -31.74
CA GLU A 255 -31.19 -2.77 -31.99
C GLU A 255 -30.91 -1.94 -33.24
N ALA A 256 -31.24 -2.54 -34.39
CA ALA A 256 -31.19 -1.86 -35.67
C ALA A 256 -32.31 -0.83 -35.74
N ALA A 257 -31.95 0.41 -36.03
CA ALA A 257 -32.93 1.47 -36.32
C ALA A 257 -33.80 1.09 -37.54
N PRO A 258 -35.10 1.33 -37.47
CA PRO A 258 -35.96 1.22 -38.65
C PRO A 258 -35.75 2.41 -39.58
N MET A 259 -35.80 2.12 -40.87
CA MET A 259 -35.80 3.07 -42.00
C MET A 259 -36.98 4.05 -41.93
#